data_1d9010f5d1eba46ab5dc673be60da86f
#
_entry.id   1d9010f5d1eba46ab5dc673be60da86f
#
_cell.length_a   1.000
_cell.length_b   1.000
_cell.length_c   1.000
_cell.angle_alpha   90.00
_cell.angle_beta   90.00
_cell.angle_gamma   90.00
#
_symmetry.space_group_name_H-M   'P 1'
#
loop_
_entity.id
_entity.type
_entity.pdbx_description
1 polymer ?
#
loop_
_entity_poly.entity_id
_entity_poly.type
_entity_poly.pdbx_seq_one_letter_code
_entity_poly.pdbx_strand_id
1 'polypeptide(L)'
;MSTTQPAKSKPGNLDSVTWADITWINIEKPNEADMAFLAENYPFHPLDLADCLSKIQRPKLDVYEKYEFLIFHYSVWDKIKRIGTAEQVSVFISEKYVITIHSGKFTPLGNLFRLCQSDERVRQDHFKNGSGHLLYRIIDAAVDSYFPILDKLLSWADTIEESVFDENVEAAKEVFILRRDVITQRRIMVPDRQTFGELETKLARYSKVELAPYFGDVMDHMNKICETLDEIKDIIESFKDTDYILSTNRIKRFMRIITILASFATPIVVVSCIYAVITLHRDQSTFFMAAMPVIIMVLISIIVLIVLRRNKMV
;
A
#
# COMPACT_ATOMS: atom_id res chain seq x y z
N MET A 1 -20.39 -6.36 59.05
CA MET A 1 -21.28 -6.30 57.87
C MET A 1 -20.42 -6.17 56.65
N SER A 2 -20.21 -7.28 55.99
CA SER A 2 -19.42 -7.35 54.74
C SER A 2 -20.35 -7.06 53.56
N THR A 3 -20.27 -5.88 53.01
CA THR A 3 -20.99 -5.51 51.77
C THR A 3 -20.33 -6.14 50.60
N THR A 4 -20.84 -7.30 50.20
CA THR A 4 -20.52 -7.93 48.91
C THR A 4 -21.10 -7.03 47.82
N GLN A 5 -20.25 -6.22 47.13
CA GLN A 5 -20.68 -5.55 45.91
C GLN A 5 -21.04 -6.62 44.89
N PRO A 6 -22.18 -6.48 44.17
CA PRO A 6 -22.50 -7.40 43.10
C PRO A 6 -21.47 -7.29 42.00
N ALA A 7 -20.91 -8.42 41.61
CA ALA A 7 -20.04 -8.50 40.44
C ALA A 7 -20.80 -7.90 39.24
N LYS A 8 -20.32 -6.75 38.73
CA LYS A 8 -20.89 -6.16 37.51
C LYS A 8 -20.81 -7.19 36.39
N SER A 9 -21.91 -7.37 35.69
CA SER A 9 -22.01 -8.30 34.57
C SER A 9 -20.91 -7.97 33.53
N LYS A 10 -20.24 -9.02 33.07
CA LYS A 10 -19.22 -8.95 32.00
C LYS A 10 -19.79 -8.19 30.80
N PRO A 11 -19.11 -7.19 30.24
CA PRO A 11 -19.57 -6.48 29.03
C PRO A 11 -19.83 -7.43 27.88
N GLY A 12 -20.85 -7.15 27.06
CA GLY A 12 -21.27 -8.04 25.97
C GLY A 12 -20.26 -8.22 24.82
N ASN A 13 -19.26 -7.35 24.75
CA ASN A 13 -18.20 -7.39 23.70
C ASN A 13 -16.95 -8.16 24.14
N LEU A 14 -16.95 -8.74 25.35
CA LEU A 14 -15.80 -9.36 25.95
C LEU A 14 -15.97 -10.87 25.99
N ASP A 15 -15.23 -11.55 25.11
CA ASP A 15 -15.10 -13.00 25.09
C ASP A 15 -13.81 -13.45 25.78
N SER A 16 -13.78 -14.64 26.36
CA SER A 16 -12.58 -15.16 27.00
C SER A 16 -12.46 -16.66 26.85
N VAL A 17 -11.21 -17.11 26.76
CA VAL A 17 -10.82 -18.51 26.79
C VAL A 17 -9.69 -18.69 27.78
N THR A 18 -9.78 -19.74 28.61
CA THR A 18 -8.80 -20.03 29.65
C THR A 18 -8.24 -21.44 29.47
N TRP A 19 -6.95 -21.59 29.67
CA TRP A 19 -6.28 -22.89 29.79
C TRP A 19 -5.19 -22.80 30.86
N ALA A 20 -5.23 -23.74 31.80
CA ALA A 20 -4.42 -23.68 33.01
C ALA A 20 -4.56 -22.30 33.72
N ASP A 21 -3.46 -21.59 33.95
CA ASP A 21 -3.46 -20.30 34.66
C ASP A 21 -3.49 -19.08 33.74
N ILE A 22 -3.64 -19.30 32.42
CA ILE A 22 -3.60 -18.22 31.42
C ILE A 22 -4.99 -17.99 30.83
N THR A 23 -5.43 -16.74 30.78
CA THR A 23 -6.68 -16.33 30.17
C THR A 23 -6.40 -15.40 28.99
N TRP A 24 -6.92 -15.75 27.82
CA TRP A 24 -6.99 -14.83 26.68
C TRP A 24 -8.36 -14.18 26.63
N ILE A 25 -8.39 -12.85 26.71
CA ILE A 25 -9.59 -12.04 26.60
C ILE A 25 -9.53 -11.33 25.25
N ASN A 26 -10.62 -11.43 24.47
CA ASN A 26 -10.77 -10.75 23.20
C ASN A 26 -11.92 -9.75 23.29
N ILE A 27 -11.65 -8.49 22.96
CA ILE A 27 -12.63 -7.40 22.95
C ILE A 27 -12.74 -6.88 21.52
N GLU A 28 -13.90 -7.14 20.91
CA GLU A 28 -14.22 -6.62 19.58
C GLU A 28 -15.08 -5.36 19.70
N LYS A 29 -14.73 -4.32 18.93
CA LYS A 29 -15.42 -3.02 18.92
C LYS A 29 -15.51 -2.41 20.33
N PRO A 30 -14.35 -2.07 20.94
CA PRO A 30 -14.27 -1.59 22.30
C PRO A 30 -15.11 -0.33 22.52
N ASN A 31 -15.65 -0.20 23.74
CA ASN A 31 -16.39 0.97 24.19
C ASN A 31 -15.95 1.41 25.61
N GLU A 32 -16.49 2.53 26.10
CA GLU A 32 -16.14 3.06 27.42
C GLU A 32 -16.47 2.10 28.57
N ALA A 33 -17.52 1.27 28.46
CA ALA A 33 -17.87 0.30 29.49
C ALA A 33 -16.83 -0.85 29.54
N ASP A 34 -16.29 -1.26 28.41
CA ASP A 34 -15.21 -2.26 28.36
C ASP A 34 -13.94 -1.72 29.05
N MET A 35 -13.59 -0.45 28.78
CA MET A 35 -12.42 0.18 29.41
C MET A 35 -12.63 0.40 30.91
N ALA A 36 -13.81 0.78 31.33
CA ALA A 36 -14.15 0.88 32.76
C ALA A 36 -14.02 -0.47 33.46
N PHE A 37 -14.49 -1.55 32.82
CA PHE A 37 -14.33 -2.91 33.33
C PHE A 37 -12.84 -3.29 33.47
N LEU A 38 -12.01 -2.98 32.48
CA LEU A 38 -10.57 -3.25 32.54
C LEU A 38 -9.90 -2.43 33.64
N ALA A 39 -10.24 -1.14 33.78
CA ALA A 39 -9.71 -0.27 34.83
C ALA A 39 -10.03 -0.76 36.26
N GLU A 40 -11.22 -1.33 36.47
CA GLU A 40 -11.65 -1.86 37.76
C GLU A 40 -10.97 -3.20 38.12
N ASN A 41 -10.64 -4.04 37.12
CA ASN A 41 -10.19 -5.41 37.33
C ASN A 41 -8.68 -5.61 37.14
N TYR A 42 -7.99 -4.67 36.44
CA TYR A 42 -6.59 -4.78 36.09
C TYR A 42 -5.83 -3.48 36.43
N PRO A 43 -4.54 -3.56 36.77
CA PRO A 43 -3.74 -2.39 37.16
C PRO A 43 -3.22 -1.60 35.92
N PHE A 44 -4.09 -1.39 34.91
CA PHE A 44 -3.70 -0.72 33.68
C PHE A 44 -3.62 0.80 33.85
N HIS A 45 -2.66 1.40 33.16
CA HIS A 45 -2.51 2.84 33.15
C HIS A 45 -3.70 3.49 32.41
N PRO A 46 -4.30 4.59 32.91
CA PRO A 46 -5.44 5.23 32.27
C PRO A 46 -5.17 5.70 30.82
N LEU A 47 -3.92 6.08 30.50
CA LEU A 47 -3.56 6.47 29.13
C LEU A 47 -3.59 5.29 28.17
N ASP A 48 -3.17 4.09 28.59
CA ASP A 48 -3.21 2.90 27.72
C ASP A 48 -4.66 2.51 27.40
N LEU A 49 -5.56 2.63 28.38
CA LEU A 49 -6.98 2.40 28.18
C LEU A 49 -7.61 3.45 27.25
N ALA A 50 -7.21 4.71 27.37
CA ALA A 50 -7.63 5.77 26.47
C ALA A 50 -7.12 5.55 25.03
N ASP A 51 -5.90 5.05 24.87
CA ASP A 51 -5.32 4.69 23.57
C ASP A 51 -6.08 3.57 22.86
N CYS A 52 -6.69 2.63 23.61
CA CYS A 52 -7.54 1.58 23.05
C CYS A 52 -8.84 2.11 22.40
N LEU A 53 -9.36 3.26 22.85
CA LEU A 53 -10.56 3.91 22.31
C LEU A 53 -10.26 5.02 21.31
N SER A 54 -9.03 5.48 21.27
CA SER A 54 -8.64 6.62 20.43
C SER A 54 -8.55 6.25 18.95
N LYS A 55 -8.36 7.28 18.10
CA LYS A 55 -7.94 7.06 16.72
C LYS A 55 -6.60 6.33 16.70
N ILE A 56 -6.30 5.69 15.57
CA ILE A 56 -5.07 4.92 15.34
C ILE A 56 -3.85 5.62 15.94
N GLN A 57 -3.24 4.97 16.92
CA GLN A 57 -1.99 5.39 17.57
C GLN A 57 -0.79 4.87 16.77
N ARG A 58 0.41 5.33 17.09
CA ARG A 58 1.63 4.73 16.53
C ARG A 58 1.92 3.38 17.21
N PRO A 59 2.50 2.40 16.49
CA PRO A 59 3.02 1.19 17.12
C PRO A 59 3.95 1.55 18.26
N LYS A 60 3.76 0.90 19.40
CA LYS A 60 4.58 1.10 20.60
C LYS A 60 4.53 -0.11 21.50
N LEU A 61 5.56 -0.23 22.35
CA LEU A 61 5.62 -1.19 23.43
C LEU A 61 5.95 -0.43 24.73
N ASP A 62 4.96 -0.31 25.59
CA ASP A 62 5.12 0.27 26.93
C ASP A 62 5.31 -0.85 27.96
N VAL A 63 6.39 -0.78 28.73
CA VAL A 63 6.80 -1.81 29.69
C VAL A 63 6.52 -1.33 31.11
N TYR A 64 5.66 -2.05 31.83
CA TYR A 64 5.34 -1.81 33.23
C TYR A 64 5.83 -2.96 34.11
N GLU A 65 5.82 -2.80 35.41
CA GLU A 65 6.26 -3.83 36.33
C GLU A 65 5.38 -5.10 36.27
N LYS A 66 4.07 -4.95 36.09
CA LYS A 66 3.09 -6.05 36.16
C LYS A 66 2.52 -6.48 34.81
N TYR A 67 2.72 -5.72 33.77
CA TYR A 67 2.24 -6.00 32.42
C TYR A 67 3.05 -5.24 31.37
N GLU A 68 2.93 -5.62 30.10
CA GLU A 68 3.28 -4.79 28.95
C GLU A 68 2.05 -4.41 28.18
N PHE A 69 2.13 -3.24 27.54
CA PHE A 69 1.10 -2.73 26.61
C PHE A 69 1.72 -2.57 25.22
N LEU A 70 1.18 -3.31 24.25
CA LEU A 70 1.62 -3.31 22.86
C LEU A 70 0.52 -2.74 21.99
N ILE A 71 0.88 -1.83 21.08
CA ILE A 71 0.04 -1.43 19.94
C ILE A 71 0.75 -1.82 18.66
N PHE A 72 0.07 -2.53 17.79
CA PHE A 72 0.51 -2.82 16.43
C PHE A 72 -0.67 -2.68 15.45
N HIS A 73 -0.35 -2.72 14.17
CA HIS A 73 -1.34 -2.53 13.11
C HIS A 73 -1.42 -3.74 12.19
N TYR A 74 -2.54 -3.85 11.51
CA TYR A 74 -2.71 -4.73 10.38
C TYR A 74 -3.41 -3.99 9.24
N SER A 75 -3.24 -4.48 8.03
CA SER A 75 -3.87 -3.88 6.86
C SER A 75 -5.21 -4.55 6.57
N VAL A 76 -6.24 -3.72 6.37
CA VAL A 76 -7.55 -4.16 5.87
C VAL A 76 -7.81 -3.50 4.53
N TRP A 77 -8.18 -4.31 3.54
CA TRP A 77 -8.47 -3.82 2.20
C TRP A 77 -9.79 -3.05 2.13
N ASP A 78 -9.71 -1.76 1.79
CA ASP A 78 -10.88 -0.93 1.47
C ASP A 78 -11.23 -1.09 -0.02
N LYS A 79 -12.33 -1.78 -0.30
CA LYS A 79 -12.79 -2.06 -1.68
C LYS A 79 -13.16 -0.80 -2.45
N ILE A 80 -13.63 0.26 -1.77
CA ILE A 80 -14.07 1.51 -2.40
C ILE A 80 -12.86 2.35 -2.80
N LYS A 81 -11.92 2.51 -1.87
CA LYS A 81 -10.69 3.29 -2.10
C LYS A 81 -9.63 2.51 -2.88
N ARG A 82 -9.78 1.19 -2.97
CA ARG A 82 -8.80 0.26 -3.57
C ARG A 82 -7.41 0.39 -2.95
N ILE A 83 -7.36 0.55 -1.63
CA ILE A 83 -6.13 0.63 -0.83
C ILE A 83 -6.30 -0.12 0.48
N GLY A 84 -5.18 -0.56 1.05
CA GLY A 84 -5.16 -1.02 2.44
C GLY A 84 -5.31 0.15 3.41
N THR A 85 -6.01 -0.10 4.51
CA THR A 85 -6.15 0.84 5.62
C THR A 85 -5.63 0.22 6.90
N ALA A 86 -4.92 1.02 7.71
CA ALA A 86 -4.44 0.57 9.00
C ALA A 86 -5.60 0.40 9.97
N GLU A 87 -5.62 -0.73 10.67
CA GLU A 87 -6.50 -0.99 11.82
C GLU A 87 -5.61 -1.36 13.01
N GLN A 88 -5.93 -0.84 14.18
CA GLN A 88 -5.14 -1.01 15.39
C GLN A 88 -5.53 -2.29 16.13
N VAL A 89 -4.54 -2.98 16.66
CA VAL A 89 -4.68 -3.98 17.73
C VAL A 89 -3.93 -3.48 18.94
N SER A 90 -4.62 -3.37 20.07
CA SER A 90 -4.01 -3.07 21.37
C SER A 90 -3.97 -4.36 22.19
N VAL A 91 -2.84 -4.64 22.82
CA VAL A 91 -2.63 -5.86 23.59
C VAL A 91 -2.07 -5.53 24.96
N PHE A 92 -2.74 -6.02 26.00
CA PHE A 92 -2.16 -6.09 27.34
C PHE A 92 -1.70 -7.53 27.62
N ILE A 93 -0.48 -7.68 28.06
CA ILE A 93 0.09 -8.99 28.40
C ILE A 93 0.69 -9.00 29.79
N SER A 94 0.47 -10.11 30.49
CA SER A 94 1.14 -10.46 31.74
C SER A 94 1.35 -11.98 31.82
N GLU A 95 1.91 -12.46 32.90
CA GLU A 95 2.08 -13.90 33.13
C GLU A 95 0.76 -14.68 33.03
N LYS A 96 -0.38 -14.09 33.45
CA LYS A 96 -1.67 -14.77 33.58
C LYS A 96 -2.70 -14.42 32.52
N TYR A 97 -2.45 -13.41 31.72
CA TYR A 97 -3.44 -13.01 30.70
C TYR A 97 -2.79 -12.42 29.47
N VAL A 98 -3.50 -12.56 28.36
CA VAL A 98 -3.36 -11.77 27.13
C VAL A 98 -4.72 -11.15 26.84
N ILE A 99 -4.79 -9.83 26.67
CA ILE A 99 -6.03 -9.13 26.33
C ILE A 99 -5.83 -8.45 25.01
N THR A 100 -6.61 -8.85 24.00
CA THR A 100 -6.58 -8.26 22.65
C THR A 100 -7.81 -7.38 22.45
N ILE A 101 -7.60 -6.17 21.94
CA ILE A 101 -8.63 -5.15 21.74
C ILE A 101 -8.52 -4.63 20.32
N HIS A 102 -9.58 -4.78 19.51
CA HIS A 102 -9.55 -4.42 18.09
C HIS A 102 -10.95 -4.10 17.53
N SER A 103 -11.01 -3.52 16.33
CA SER A 103 -12.26 -3.11 15.67
C SER A 103 -13.16 -4.26 15.19
N GLY A 104 -12.74 -5.51 15.29
CA GLY A 104 -13.44 -6.69 14.76
C GLY A 104 -13.21 -6.94 13.27
N LYS A 105 -12.44 -6.10 12.58
CA LYS A 105 -12.13 -6.29 11.15
C LYS A 105 -10.97 -7.24 10.91
N PHE A 106 -10.20 -7.55 11.94
CA PHE A 106 -9.03 -8.43 11.85
C PHE A 106 -9.45 -9.90 11.92
N THR A 107 -9.88 -10.43 10.79
CA THR A 107 -10.39 -11.81 10.66
C THR A 107 -9.40 -12.89 11.15
N PRO A 108 -8.08 -12.83 10.90
CA PRO A 108 -7.14 -13.84 11.40
C PRO A 108 -7.15 -13.97 12.92
N LEU A 109 -7.17 -12.85 13.65
CA LEU A 109 -7.23 -12.85 15.12
C LEU A 109 -8.55 -13.45 15.63
N GLY A 110 -9.67 -13.02 15.07
CA GLY A 110 -10.98 -13.57 15.44
C GLY A 110 -11.11 -15.06 15.12
N ASN A 111 -10.51 -15.54 14.03
CA ASN A 111 -10.47 -16.97 13.70
C ASN A 111 -9.62 -17.76 14.68
N LEU A 112 -8.42 -17.27 15.00
CA LEU A 112 -7.53 -17.91 15.97
C LEU A 112 -8.19 -18.01 17.35
N PHE A 113 -8.84 -16.92 17.79
CA PHE A 113 -9.57 -16.92 19.06
C PHE A 113 -10.70 -17.94 19.08
N ARG A 114 -11.54 -17.99 18.05
CA ARG A 114 -12.62 -18.97 17.92
C ARG A 114 -12.11 -20.42 17.88
N LEU A 115 -11.01 -20.68 17.20
CA LEU A 115 -10.36 -22.00 17.20
C LEU A 115 -9.92 -22.40 18.62
N CYS A 116 -9.29 -21.47 19.36
CA CYS A 116 -8.93 -21.72 20.76
C CYS A 116 -10.16 -21.93 21.66
N GLN A 117 -11.32 -21.33 21.34
CA GLN A 117 -12.57 -21.57 22.07
C GLN A 117 -13.16 -22.96 21.81
N SER A 118 -13.17 -23.38 20.54
CA SER A 118 -13.89 -24.59 20.09
C SER A 118 -13.06 -25.86 20.18
N ASP A 119 -11.72 -25.79 20.03
CA ASP A 119 -10.83 -26.95 20.01
C ASP A 119 -9.85 -26.90 21.19
N GLU A 120 -9.96 -27.90 22.09
CA GLU A 120 -9.11 -28.01 23.26
C GLU A 120 -7.64 -28.29 22.91
N ARG A 121 -7.37 -29.05 21.85
CA ARG A 121 -6.01 -29.37 21.40
C ARG A 121 -5.30 -28.14 20.89
N VAL A 122 -6.00 -27.34 20.08
CA VAL A 122 -5.50 -26.06 19.57
C VAL A 122 -5.25 -25.11 20.73
N ARG A 123 -6.19 -25.01 21.67
CA ARG A 123 -6.03 -24.20 22.89
C ARG A 123 -4.79 -24.61 23.68
N GLN A 124 -4.65 -25.89 23.98
CA GLN A 124 -3.50 -26.41 24.69
C GLN A 124 -2.20 -26.06 23.98
N ASP A 125 -2.13 -26.24 22.66
CA ASP A 125 -0.91 -25.97 21.89
C ASP A 125 -0.48 -24.50 21.96
N HIS A 126 -1.43 -23.58 21.93
CA HIS A 126 -1.15 -22.15 21.98
C HIS A 126 -0.81 -21.65 23.39
N PHE A 127 -1.38 -22.24 24.43
CA PHE A 127 -1.24 -21.74 25.82
C PHE A 127 -0.14 -22.45 26.61
N LYS A 128 0.24 -23.69 26.27
CA LYS A 128 1.13 -24.55 27.09
C LYS A 128 2.48 -23.90 27.43
N ASN A 129 2.99 -23.04 26.56
CA ASN A 129 4.31 -22.42 26.69
C ASN A 129 4.28 -21.01 27.33
N GLY A 130 3.15 -20.57 27.90
CA GLY A 130 3.04 -19.26 28.55
C GLY A 130 2.34 -18.20 27.70
N SER A 131 2.00 -17.08 28.32
CA SER A 131 1.32 -15.97 27.67
C SER A 131 2.20 -15.27 26.63
N GLY A 132 3.52 -15.24 26.83
CA GLY A 132 4.47 -14.72 25.84
C GLY A 132 4.47 -15.51 24.54
N HIS A 133 4.41 -16.85 24.63
CA HIS A 133 4.27 -17.70 23.44
C HIS A 133 2.89 -17.56 22.79
N LEU A 134 1.81 -17.38 23.57
CA LEU A 134 0.49 -17.11 23.03
C LEU A 134 0.50 -15.79 22.22
N LEU A 135 1.12 -14.73 22.75
CA LEU A 135 1.23 -13.46 22.02
C LEU A 135 2.07 -13.60 20.75
N TYR A 136 3.18 -14.37 20.80
CA TYR A 136 3.91 -14.71 19.58
C TYR A 136 3.00 -15.32 18.52
N ARG A 137 2.18 -16.32 18.87
CA ARG A 137 1.26 -16.98 17.93
C ARG A 137 0.23 -16.01 17.33
N ILE A 138 -0.21 -15.01 18.10
CA ILE A 138 -1.11 -13.97 17.63
C ILE A 138 -0.40 -13.06 16.60
N ILE A 139 0.83 -12.65 16.90
CA ILE A 139 1.64 -11.81 16.02
C ILE A 139 2.01 -12.56 14.73
N ASP A 140 2.46 -13.80 14.85
CA ASP A 140 2.78 -14.69 13.75
C ASP A 140 1.62 -14.81 12.76
N ALA A 141 0.41 -15.13 13.26
CA ALA A 141 -0.79 -15.17 12.44
C ALA A 141 -1.14 -13.81 11.79
N ALA A 142 -0.82 -12.70 12.47
CA ALA A 142 -1.01 -11.36 11.93
C ALA A 142 -0.03 -11.10 10.76
N VAL A 143 1.23 -11.41 10.92
CA VAL A 143 2.27 -11.24 9.91
C VAL A 143 2.02 -12.15 8.72
N ASP A 144 1.70 -13.42 8.95
CA ASP A 144 1.38 -14.38 7.89
C ASP A 144 0.17 -13.95 7.05
N SER A 145 -0.82 -13.33 7.67
CA SER A 145 -2.01 -12.82 6.96
C SER A 145 -1.69 -11.70 5.95
N TYR A 146 -0.48 -11.16 6.00
CA TYR A 146 -0.04 -10.09 5.11
C TYR A 146 0.45 -10.60 3.74
N PHE A 147 0.97 -11.83 3.66
CA PHE A 147 1.51 -12.38 2.40
C PHE A 147 0.50 -12.37 1.24
N PRO A 148 -0.78 -12.74 1.42
CA PRO A 148 -1.77 -12.61 0.35
C PRO A 148 -2.00 -11.17 -0.14
N ILE A 149 -1.79 -10.17 0.73
CA ILE A 149 -1.86 -8.75 0.34
C ILE A 149 -0.65 -8.40 -0.52
N LEU A 150 0.52 -8.87 -0.12
CA LEU A 150 1.78 -8.67 -0.82
C LEU A 150 1.75 -9.28 -2.23
N ASP A 151 1.30 -10.54 -2.35
CA ASP A 151 1.14 -11.24 -3.62
C ASP A 151 0.19 -10.49 -4.57
N LYS A 152 -0.88 -9.92 -4.02
CA LYS A 152 -1.81 -9.09 -4.78
C LYS A 152 -1.16 -7.81 -5.29
N LEU A 153 -0.34 -7.15 -4.48
CA LEU A 153 0.37 -5.92 -4.87
C LEU A 153 1.40 -6.22 -5.96
N LEU A 154 2.15 -7.32 -5.86
CA LEU A 154 3.08 -7.79 -6.87
C LEU A 154 2.36 -8.07 -8.19
N SER A 155 1.33 -8.91 -8.17
CA SER A 155 0.54 -9.22 -9.36
C SER A 155 -0.09 -7.98 -10.01
N TRP A 156 -0.44 -6.99 -9.21
CA TRP A 156 -0.95 -5.71 -9.74
C TRP A 156 0.15 -4.88 -10.37
N ALA A 157 1.37 -4.86 -9.80
CA ALA A 157 2.53 -4.22 -10.41
C ALA A 157 2.86 -4.84 -11.77
N ASP A 158 2.89 -6.17 -11.87
CA ASP A 158 3.12 -6.92 -13.12
C ASP A 158 2.08 -6.57 -14.19
N THR A 159 0.79 -6.55 -13.82
CA THR A 159 -0.30 -6.18 -14.75
C THR A 159 -0.15 -4.76 -15.27
N ILE A 160 0.30 -3.83 -14.42
CA ILE A 160 0.56 -2.44 -14.83
C ILE A 160 1.76 -2.40 -15.77
N GLU A 161 2.83 -3.14 -15.50
CA GLU A 161 4.02 -3.20 -16.35
C GLU A 161 3.64 -3.59 -17.77
N GLU A 162 2.85 -4.64 -17.95
CA GLU A 162 2.34 -5.06 -19.26
C GLU A 162 1.53 -3.96 -19.95
N SER A 163 0.68 -3.24 -19.20
CA SER A 163 -0.22 -2.21 -19.74
C SER A 163 0.46 -0.88 -20.06
N VAL A 164 1.57 -0.54 -19.41
CA VAL A 164 2.33 0.70 -19.67
C VAL A 164 2.92 0.70 -21.08
N PHE A 165 3.31 -0.47 -21.60
CA PHE A 165 3.82 -0.60 -22.97
C PHE A 165 2.73 -0.43 -24.05
N ASP A 166 1.45 -0.62 -23.72
CA ASP A 166 0.31 -0.50 -24.64
C ASP A 166 -0.22 0.94 -24.82
N GLU A 167 0.51 1.95 -24.33
CA GLU A 167 0.15 3.38 -24.42
C GLU A 167 -1.24 3.74 -23.85
N ASN A 168 -1.71 3.04 -22.82
CA ASN A 168 -3.07 3.22 -22.30
C ASN A 168 -3.11 4.31 -21.20
N VAL A 169 -4.01 5.29 -21.34
CA VAL A 169 -4.22 6.37 -20.36
C VAL A 169 -4.66 5.84 -18.98
N GLU A 170 -5.33 4.68 -18.95
CA GLU A 170 -5.75 4.04 -17.70
C GLU A 170 -4.55 3.53 -16.88
N ALA A 171 -3.43 3.18 -17.52
CA ALA A 171 -2.23 2.71 -16.84
C ALA A 171 -1.68 3.74 -15.84
N ALA A 172 -1.63 5.02 -16.20
CA ALA A 172 -1.16 6.08 -15.32
C ALA A 172 -2.01 6.21 -14.03
N LYS A 173 -3.32 5.99 -14.13
CA LYS A 173 -4.22 6.00 -12.97
C LYS A 173 -3.98 4.80 -12.06
N GLU A 174 -3.80 3.62 -12.64
CA GLU A 174 -3.50 2.38 -11.89
C GLU A 174 -2.15 2.49 -11.17
N VAL A 175 -1.10 3.00 -11.83
CA VAL A 175 0.20 3.32 -11.21
C VAL A 175 0.03 4.22 -10.00
N PHE A 176 -0.78 5.28 -10.11
CA PHE A 176 -1.02 6.20 -9.00
C PHE A 176 -1.71 5.52 -7.82
N ILE A 177 -2.70 4.66 -8.07
CA ILE A 177 -3.43 3.94 -7.02
C ILE A 177 -2.51 2.93 -6.34
N LEU A 178 -1.77 2.13 -7.11
CA LEU A 178 -0.81 1.17 -6.58
C LEU A 178 0.26 1.86 -5.72
N ARG A 179 0.85 2.96 -6.23
CA ARG A 179 1.82 3.74 -5.47
C ARG A 179 1.28 4.22 -4.13
N ARG A 180 0.04 4.72 -4.11
CA ARG A 180 -0.61 5.19 -2.88
C ARG A 180 -0.80 4.04 -1.90
N ASP A 181 -1.17 2.85 -2.38
CA ASP A 181 -1.34 1.68 -1.54
C ASP A 181 0.00 1.21 -0.97
N VAL A 182 1.03 1.02 -1.79
CA VAL A 182 2.38 0.62 -1.34
C VAL A 182 2.93 1.58 -0.28
N ILE A 183 2.78 2.90 -0.47
CA ILE A 183 3.17 3.89 0.55
C ILE A 183 2.37 3.69 1.85
N THR A 184 1.09 3.38 1.76
CA THR A 184 0.24 3.14 2.92
C THR A 184 0.67 1.87 3.64
N GLN A 185 0.94 0.78 2.91
CA GLN A 185 1.42 -0.48 3.47
C GLN A 185 2.76 -0.31 4.19
N ARG A 186 3.68 0.44 3.60
CA ARG A 186 4.97 0.76 4.24
C ARG A 186 4.82 1.54 5.55
N ARG A 187 3.86 2.48 5.59
CA ARG A 187 3.55 3.23 6.83
C ARG A 187 3.00 2.36 7.94
N ILE A 188 2.42 1.21 7.61
CA ILE A 188 1.95 0.22 8.56
C ILE A 188 3.12 -0.68 9.00
N MET A 189 3.78 -1.33 8.05
CA MET A 189 4.73 -2.40 8.32
C MET A 189 6.06 -1.94 8.91
N VAL A 190 6.60 -0.80 8.48
CA VAL A 190 7.92 -0.34 8.95
C VAL A 190 7.93 -0.01 10.45
N PRO A 191 6.94 0.73 11.02
CA PRO A 191 6.89 0.94 12.46
C PRO A 191 6.62 -0.34 13.26
N ASP A 192 5.75 -1.23 12.77
CA ASP A 192 5.47 -2.50 13.43
C ASP A 192 6.73 -3.39 13.50
N ARG A 193 7.51 -3.45 12.42
CA ARG A 193 8.79 -4.17 12.42
C ARG A 193 9.74 -3.67 13.50
N GLN A 194 9.82 -2.35 13.71
CA GLN A 194 10.65 -1.77 14.76
C GLN A 194 10.16 -2.20 16.15
N THR A 195 8.85 -2.13 16.38
CA THR A 195 8.22 -2.51 17.65
C THR A 195 8.40 -4.01 17.92
N PHE A 196 8.22 -4.88 16.92
CA PHE A 196 8.37 -6.33 17.07
C PHE A 196 9.81 -6.75 17.36
N GLY A 197 10.81 -6.01 16.86
CA GLY A 197 12.22 -6.26 17.17
C GLY A 197 12.58 -6.16 18.66
N GLU A 198 11.75 -5.50 19.47
CA GLU A 198 11.96 -5.38 20.92
C GLU A 198 11.20 -6.45 21.73
N LEU A 199 10.23 -7.15 21.12
CA LEU A 199 9.31 -8.04 21.82
C LEU A 199 9.99 -9.27 22.41
N GLU A 200 10.92 -9.89 21.70
CA GLU A 200 11.60 -11.11 22.14
C GLU A 200 12.12 -10.97 23.59
N THR A 201 12.91 -9.93 23.84
CA THR A 201 13.55 -9.73 25.13
C THR A 201 12.54 -9.36 26.23
N LYS A 202 11.49 -8.65 25.91
CA LYS A 202 10.47 -8.19 26.87
C LYS A 202 9.51 -9.32 27.25
N LEU A 203 9.13 -10.15 26.26
CA LEU A 203 8.19 -11.25 26.48
C LEU A 203 8.83 -12.53 27.04
N ALA A 204 10.14 -12.63 27.05
CA ALA A 204 10.87 -13.78 27.58
C ALA A 204 10.43 -14.15 29.03
N ARG A 205 10.13 -13.16 29.87
CA ARG A 205 9.66 -13.36 31.25
C ARG A 205 8.27 -14.05 31.34
N TYR A 206 7.50 -14.04 30.28
CA TYR A 206 6.16 -14.64 30.21
C TYR A 206 6.11 -15.94 29.42
N SER A 207 7.26 -16.48 29.04
CA SER A 207 7.36 -17.69 28.25
C SER A 207 8.10 -18.80 29.01
N LYS A 208 7.64 -20.04 28.85
CA LYS A 208 8.28 -21.25 29.35
C LYS A 208 9.33 -21.81 28.39
N VAL A 209 9.39 -21.29 27.17
CA VAL A 209 10.32 -21.67 26.11
C VAL A 209 11.12 -20.45 25.67
N GLU A 210 12.26 -20.68 25.08
CA GLU A 210 13.04 -19.63 24.46
C GLU A 210 12.29 -19.05 23.26
N LEU A 211 12.08 -17.72 23.25
CA LEU A 211 11.31 -17.04 22.19
C LEU A 211 12.18 -16.59 21.01
N ALA A 212 13.50 -16.59 21.14
CA ALA A 212 14.42 -16.10 20.10
C ALA A 212 14.21 -16.77 18.72
N PRO A 213 14.08 -18.12 18.59
CA PRO A 213 13.83 -18.73 17.29
C PRO A 213 12.49 -18.31 16.68
N TYR A 214 11.47 -18.12 17.52
CA TYR A 214 10.12 -17.76 17.07
C TYR A 214 10.02 -16.31 16.61
N PHE A 215 10.57 -15.38 17.38
CA PHE A 215 10.61 -13.98 16.95
C PHE A 215 11.63 -13.74 15.84
N GLY A 216 12.68 -14.57 15.73
CA GLY A 216 13.56 -14.59 14.56
C GLY A 216 12.79 -14.82 13.27
N ASP A 217 11.93 -15.83 13.24
CA ASP A 217 11.07 -16.14 12.10
C ASP A 217 10.08 -15.01 11.77
N VAL A 218 9.40 -14.44 12.78
CA VAL A 218 8.54 -13.27 12.62
C VAL A 218 9.32 -12.09 12.01
N MET A 219 10.53 -11.84 12.47
CA MET A 219 11.37 -10.74 11.98
C MET A 219 11.83 -10.98 10.54
N ASP A 220 12.14 -12.21 10.18
CA ASP A 220 12.50 -12.58 8.81
C ASP A 220 11.29 -12.36 7.86
N HIS A 221 10.08 -12.76 8.27
CA HIS A 221 8.84 -12.46 7.53
C HIS A 221 8.61 -10.95 7.40
N MET A 222 8.77 -10.18 8.48
CA MET A 222 8.61 -8.71 8.44
C MET A 222 9.66 -8.04 7.55
N ASN A 223 10.90 -8.51 7.57
CA ASN A 223 11.94 -8.02 6.66
C ASN A 223 11.57 -8.30 5.21
N LYS A 224 11.16 -9.53 4.89
CA LYS A 224 10.72 -9.92 3.55
C LYS A 224 9.55 -9.05 3.07
N ILE A 225 8.55 -8.79 3.92
CA ILE A 225 7.43 -7.91 3.59
C ILE A 225 7.92 -6.50 3.25
N CYS A 226 8.79 -5.92 4.10
CA CYS A 226 9.31 -4.57 3.89
C CYS A 226 10.17 -4.49 2.62
N GLU A 227 11.04 -5.46 2.37
CA GLU A 227 11.89 -5.54 1.16
C GLU A 227 11.05 -5.65 -0.11
N THR A 228 10.02 -6.50 -0.11
CA THR A 228 9.13 -6.62 -1.27
C THR A 228 8.31 -5.35 -1.52
N LEU A 229 7.87 -4.65 -0.46
CA LEU A 229 7.23 -3.35 -0.60
C LEU A 229 8.18 -2.28 -1.16
N ASP A 230 9.48 -2.36 -0.83
CA ASP A 230 10.51 -1.50 -1.41
C ASP A 230 10.75 -1.84 -2.89
N GLU A 231 10.81 -3.12 -3.23
CA GLU A 231 10.92 -3.60 -4.62
C GLU A 231 9.74 -3.10 -5.47
N ILE A 232 8.51 -3.27 -5.02
CA ILE A 232 7.32 -2.75 -5.75
C ILE A 232 7.40 -1.24 -5.91
N LYS A 233 7.86 -0.51 -4.90
CA LYS A 233 8.05 0.94 -4.97
C LYS A 233 9.05 1.30 -6.08
N ASP A 234 10.17 0.58 -6.18
CA ASP A 234 11.22 0.83 -7.19
C ASP A 234 10.71 0.49 -8.60
N ILE A 235 9.92 -0.58 -8.75
CA ILE A 235 9.21 -0.90 -10.01
C ILE A 235 8.28 0.26 -10.40
N ILE A 236 7.49 0.79 -9.48
CA ILE A 236 6.59 1.93 -9.73
C ILE A 236 7.38 3.20 -10.13
N GLU A 237 8.55 3.42 -9.56
CA GLU A 237 9.39 4.57 -9.91
C GLU A 237 9.95 4.43 -11.33
N SER A 238 10.28 3.22 -11.78
CA SER A 238 10.72 2.95 -13.16
C SER A 238 9.63 3.24 -14.20
N PHE A 239 8.35 3.05 -13.84
CA PHE A 239 7.23 3.38 -14.73
C PHE A 239 7.13 4.86 -15.06
N LYS A 240 7.51 5.75 -14.15
CA LYS A 240 7.54 7.21 -14.40
C LYS A 240 8.53 7.58 -15.48
N ASP A 241 9.71 6.98 -15.44
CA ASP A 241 10.75 7.25 -16.45
C ASP A 241 10.32 6.71 -17.81
N THR A 242 9.68 5.56 -17.84
CA THR A 242 9.12 4.95 -19.05
C THR A 242 7.99 5.81 -19.64
N ASP A 243 7.04 6.27 -18.84
CA ASP A 243 5.93 7.14 -19.29
C ASP A 243 6.45 8.49 -19.81
N TYR A 244 7.48 9.07 -19.18
CA TYR A 244 8.13 10.27 -19.67
C TYR A 244 8.78 10.05 -21.05
N ILE A 245 9.47 8.91 -21.25
CA ILE A 245 10.10 8.56 -22.53
C ILE A 245 9.04 8.33 -23.61
N LEU A 246 7.96 7.60 -23.31
CA LEU A 246 6.87 7.32 -24.24
C LEU A 246 6.11 8.61 -24.61
N SER A 247 5.80 9.47 -23.64
CA SER A 247 5.17 10.77 -23.85
C SER A 247 6.04 11.68 -24.71
N THR A 248 7.34 11.72 -24.46
CA THR A 248 8.31 12.47 -25.26
C THR A 248 8.37 11.96 -26.71
N ASN A 249 8.33 10.65 -26.92
CA ASN A 249 8.31 10.06 -28.24
C ASN A 249 7.01 10.35 -28.99
N ARG A 250 5.87 10.39 -28.30
CA ARG A 250 4.57 10.78 -28.86
C ARG A 250 4.61 12.24 -29.32
N ILE A 251 5.12 13.15 -28.50
CA ILE A 251 5.31 14.57 -28.86
C ILE A 251 6.24 14.70 -30.06
N LYS A 252 7.37 13.98 -30.08
CA LYS A 252 8.29 13.95 -31.23
C LYS A 252 7.60 13.47 -32.50
N ARG A 253 6.72 12.46 -32.43
CA ARG A 253 5.93 11.96 -33.56
C ARG A 253 4.95 13.01 -34.06
N PHE A 254 4.23 13.69 -33.19
CA PHE A 254 3.35 14.80 -33.54
C PHE A 254 4.10 15.96 -34.16
N MET A 255 5.21 16.38 -33.57
CA MET A 255 6.06 17.45 -34.12
C MET A 255 6.58 17.08 -35.51
N ARG A 256 6.96 15.82 -35.74
CA ARG A 256 7.38 15.31 -37.05
C ARG A 256 6.27 15.47 -38.10
N ILE A 257 5.02 15.06 -37.78
CA ILE A 257 3.87 15.19 -38.67
C ILE A 257 3.61 16.66 -39.01
N ILE A 258 3.59 17.53 -38.00
CA ILE A 258 3.40 18.98 -38.18
C ILE A 258 4.53 19.57 -39.06
N THR A 259 5.78 19.18 -38.81
CA THR A 259 6.93 19.66 -39.61
C THR A 259 6.79 19.22 -41.06
N ILE A 260 6.41 17.98 -41.34
CA ILE A 260 6.15 17.49 -42.68
C ILE A 260 5.06 18.30 -43.38
N LEU A 261 3.89 18.47 -42.70
CA LEU A 261 2.78 19.26 -43.25
C LEU A 261 3.20 20.71 -43.52
N ALA A 262 3.91 21.34 -42.60
CA ALA A 262 4.42 22.71 -42.75
C ALA A 262 5.42 22.80 -43.92
N SER A 263 6.29 21.82 -44.11
CA SER A 263 7.29 21.77 -45.19
C SER A 263 6.62 21.73 -46.58
N PHE A 264 5.41 21.15 -46.68
CA PHE A 264 4.67 21.15 -47.94
C PHE A 264 3.74 22.41 -48.04
N ALA A 265 3.11 22.85 -46.97
CA ALA A 265 2.20 23.98 -46.98
C ALA A 265 2.94 25.32 -47.23
N THR A 266 4.09 25.53 -46.63
CA THR A 266 4.84 26.80 -46.73
C THR A 266 5.20 27.18 -48.17
N PRO A 267 5.81 26.28 -48.97
CA PRO A 267 6.09 26.59 -50.40
C PRO A 267 4.82 26.91 -51.21
N ILE A 268 3.73 26.19 -50.93
CA ILE A 268 2.45 26.44 -51.62
C ILE A 268 1.93 27.88 -51.34
N VAL A 269 1.96 28.28 -50.07
CA VAL A 269 1.54 29.62 -49.64
C VAL A 269 2.41 30.69 -50.24
N VAL A 270 3.75 30.53 -50.21
CA VAL A 270 4.69 31.51 -50.79
C VAL A 270 4.47 31.68 -52.27
N VAL A 271 4.33 30.57 -53.02
CA VAL A 271 4.08 30.61 -54.47
C VAL A 271 2.74 31.24 -54.79
N SER A 272 1.71 30.91 -54.03
CA SER A 272 0.37 31.51 -54.18
C SER A 272 0.40 33.02 -53.96
N CYS A 273 1.13 33.49 -52.94
CA CYS A 273 1.31 34.92 -52.70
C CYS A 273 2.06 35.63 -53.81
N ILE A 274 3.15 35.04 -54.31
CA ILE A 274 3.91 35.60 -55.45
C ILE A 274 3.07 35.67 -56.71
N TYR A 275 2.28 34.59 -56.99
CA TYR A 275 1.38 34.54 -58.12
C TYR A 275 0.30 35.62 -58.03
N ALA A 276 -0.34 35.80 -56.85
CA ALA A 276 -1.33 36.81 -56.63
C ALA A 276 -0.77 38.24 -56.86
N VAL A 277 0.46 38.52 -56.42
CA VAL A 277 1.10 39.82 -56.64
C VAL A 277 1.37 40.07 -58.12
N ILE A 278 1.84 39.05 -58.88
CA ILE A 278 2.13 39.15 -60.29
C ILE A 278 0.83 39.36 -61.11
N THR A 279 -0.26 38.65 -60.80
CA THR A 279 -1.54 38.77 -61.53
C THR A 279 -2.22 40.10 -61.31
N LEU A 280 -2.04 40.74 -60.14
CA LEU A 280 -2.54 42.07 -59.88
C LEU A 280 -1.89 43.19 -60.70
N HIS A 281 -0.72 42.94 -61.28
CA HIS A 281 0.09 43.98 -61.94
C HIS A 281 0.20 43.79 -63.46
N ARG A 282 -0.42 42.79 -64.14
CA ARG A 282 -0.14 42.51 -65.51
C ARG A 282 -1.31 42.01 -66.37
N ASP A 283 -1.34 42.51 -67.62
CA ASP A 283 -2.24 42.08 -68.68
C ASP A 283 -1.89 40.67 -69.23
N GLN A 284 -2.85 39.99 -69.76
CA GLN A 284 -3.10 38.60 -70.12
C GLN A 284 -2.08 37.78 -70.95
N SER A 285 -0.79 38.04 -71.00
CA SER A 285 0.07 37.30 -72.00
C SER A 285 1.16 36.39 -71.43
N THR A 286 0.99 35.77 -70.23
CA THR A 286 2.13 34.99 -69.67
C THR A 286 1.73 33.70 -68.93
N PHE A 287 1.13 32.76 -69.66
CA PHE A 287 0.95 31.37 -69.20
C PHE A 287 2.28 30.72 -68.78
N PHE A 288 3.37 30.94 -69.51
CA PHE A 288 4.69 30.42 -69.22
C PHE A 288 5.32 31.02 -67.91
N MET A 289 5.06 32.29 -67.62
CA MET A 289 5.54 32.91 -66.36
C MET A 289 4.76 32.41 -65.13
N ALA A 290 3.53 31.99 -65.29
CA ALA A 290 2.71 31.43 -64.20
C ALA A 290 3.10 29.97 -63.87
N ALA A 291 3.61 29.19 -64.82
CA ALA A 291 3.99 27.81 -64.63
C ALA A 291 5.35 27.63 -63.91
N MET A 292 6.28 28.54 -64.09
CA MET A 292 7.64 28.47 -63.47
C MET A 292 7.60 28.37 -61.94
N PRO A 293 6.85 29.19 -61.19
CA PRO A 293 6.84 29.08 -59.73
C PRO A 293 6.21 27.74 -59.23
N VAL A 294 5.26 27.18 -59.97
CA VAL A 294 4.68 25.87 -59.65
C VAL A 294 5.70 24.74 -59.81
N ILE A 295 6.50 24.76 -60.86
CA ILE A 295 7.55 23.78 -61.13
C ILE A 295 8.63 23.87 -60.04
N ILE A 296 9.08 25.08 -59.65
CA ILE A 296 10.02 25.31 -58.57
C ILE A 296 9.50 24.78 -57.25
N MET A 297 8.22 24.99 -56.97
CA MET A 297 7.58 24.50 -55.76
C MET A 297 7.59 22.98 -55.66
N VAL A 298 7.22 22.29 -56.75
CA VAL A 298 7.26 20.82 -56.81
C VAL A 298 8.69 20.28 -56.58
N LEU A 299 9.69 20.92 -57.20
CA LEU A 299 11.07 20.56 -57.00
C LEU A 299 11.54 20.75 -55.55
N ILE A 300 11.18 21.87 -54.91
CA ILE A 300 11.53 22.11 -53.50
C ILE A 300 10.85 21.08 -52.62
N SER A 301 9.57 20.76 -52.83
CA SER A 301 8.83 19.75 -52.06
C SER A 301 9.49 18.35 -52.20
N ILE A 302 9.94 17.98 -53.38
CA ILE A 302 10.61 16.73 -53.66
C ILE A 302 11.97 16.69 -52.93
N ILE A 303 12.75 17.78 -52.97
CA ILE A 303 14.04 17.89 -52.28
C ILE A 303 13.83 17.75 -50.76
N VAL A 304 12.86 18.44 -50.18
CA VAL A 304 12.54 18.35 -48.76
C VAL A 304 12.16 16.91 -48.40
N LEU A 305 11.37 16.24 -49.21
CA LEU A 305 10.98 14.85 -48.99
C LEU A 305 12.15 13.88 -49.04
N ILE A 306 13.10 14.08 -49.97
CA ILE A 306 14.33 13.29 -50.05
C ILE A 306 15.24 13.52 -48.85
N VAL A 307 15.37 14.78 -48.37
CA VAL A 307 16.16 15.12 -47.19
C VAL A 307 15.56 14.52 -45.94
N LEU A 308 14.24 14.62 -45.73
CA LEU A 308 13.54 14.03 -44.63
C LEU A 308 13.67 12.50 -44.59
N ARG A 309 13.57 11.85 -45.76
CA ARG A 309 13.76 10.39 -45.90
C ARG A 309 15.22 9.97 -45.64
N ARG A 310 16.20 10.74 -46.11
CA ARG A 310 17.64 10.46 -45.89
C ARG A 310 18.05 10.60 -44.42
N ASN A 311 17.44 11.54 -43.71
CA ASN A 311 17.68 11.78 -42.27
C ASN A 311 16.88 10.87 -41.35
N LYS A 312 16.22 9.81 -41.86
CA LYS A 312 15.35 8.90 -41.09
C LYS A 312 14.28 9.63 -40.25
N MET A 313 13.88 10.81 -40.72
CA MET A 313 12.82 11.58 -40.06
C MET A 313 11.41 11.22 -40.58
N VAL A 314 11.33 10.43 -41.64
CA VAL A 314 10.13 9.81 -42.19
C VAL A 314 10.42 8.35 -42.49
#